data_c6f58df504cf871ec5b59e78c7a04394
#
_entry.id   c6f58df504cf871ec5b59e78c7a04394
#
_cell.length_a   1.000
_cell.length_b   1.000
_cell.length_c   1.000
_cell.angle_alpha   90.00
_cell.angle_beta   90.00
_cell.angle_gamma   90.00
#
_symmetry.space_group_name_H-M   'P 1'
#
loop_
_entity.id
_entity.type
_entity.pdbx_description
1 polymer ?
#
loop_
_entity_poly.entity_id
_entity_poly.type
_entity_poly.pdbx_seq_one_letter_code
_entity_poly.pdbx_strand_id
1 'polypeptide(L)'
;MAPPNLPPTDVDSDITARIQRLFIYPVKSCAGIELTESPLCEFGLDLDRAWMVVDAHGDFITQREQPRMALIKPQLKANEMILRAPGMLALHVNIDAVEAPAQVTVWNDTVSAYDMGNVAAQWFTDFLSLTDAGLPAANAPKLRMVRFDPDHKRLANLSWTKGVEAMTQFADGFPMLILSTASLDALNSKLVAAGQAQVGIERFRPNIVISGLEAHDEDRLSELTIATDACAVQLDLVKPCPRCPIPNIDPATAISSPAVNDILQTYRQDARVGGSITFGMNAITREGFDAVLRVGQAVEGNFKFD
;
A
#
# COMPACT_ATOMS: atom_id res chain seq x y z
N MET A 1 -24.70 18.96 26.70
CA MET A 1 -25.46 18.18 25.73
C MET A 1 -24.84 16.80 25.70
N ALA A 2 -25.63 15.76 25.98
CA ALA A 2 -25.17 14.38 25.84
C ALA A 2 -25.04 14.07 24.34
N PRO A 3 -24.03 13.28 23.91
CA PRO A 3 -23.92 12.87 22.51
C PRO A 3 -25.15 12.05 22.10
N PRO A 4 -25.59 12.13 20.83
CA PRO A 4 -26.70 11.35 20.36
C PRO A 4 -26.37 9.86 20.45
N ASN A 5 -27.25 9.09 21.13
CA ASN A 5 -27.24 7.64 21.09
C ASN A 5 -27.43 7.19 19.64
N LEU A 6 -26.38 6.72 18.99
CA LEU A 6 -26.52 5.93 17.75
C LEU A 6 -27.27 4.64 18.10
N PRO A 7 -28.28 4.27 17.32
CA PRO A 7 -28.97 2.99 17.53
C PRO A 7 -27.96 1.85 17.36
N PRO A 8 -28.05 0.78 18.17
CA PRO A 8 -27.28 -0.44 17.92
C PRO A 8 -27.71 -0.96 16.55
N THR A 9 -26.77 -1.09 15.64
CA THR A 9 -26.95 -1.87 14.42
C THR A 9 -26.90 -3.33 14.84
N ASP A 10 -28.06 -3.92 15.18
CA ASP A 10 -28.25 -5.38 15.28
C ASP A 10 -28.20 -5.96 13.85
N VAL A 11 -27.06 -5.87 13.19
CA VAL A 11 -26.71 -6.72 12.07
C VAL A 11 -25.80 -7.77 12.66
N ASP A 12 -26.25 -9.02 12.74
CA ASP A 12 -25.41 -10.16 13.09
C ASP A 12 -24.21 -10.16 12.12
N SER A 13 -23.07 -9.71 12.59
CA SER A 13 -21.83 -9.77 11.81
C SER A 13 -21.18 -11.15 12.00
N ASP A 14 -20.72 -11.75 10.89
CA ASP A 14 -20.08 -13.08 10.92
C ASP A 14 -18.74 -13.06 11.67
N ILE A 15 -18.07 -11.90 11.69
CA ILE A 15 -16.79 -11.75 12.37
C ILE A 15 -16.72 -10.46 13.20
N THR A 16 -15.95 -10.53 14.29
CA THR A 16 -15.51 -9.37 15.06
C THR A 16 -13.99 -9.35 15.12
N ALA A 17 -13.41 -8.30 14.60
CA ALA A 17 -11.97 -8.11 14.46
C ALA A 17 -11.57 -6.73 15.01
N ARG A 18 -10.29 -6.38 14.90
CA ARG A 18 -9.77 -5.05 15.27
C ARG A 18 -8.71 -4.61 14.28
N ILE A 19 -8.62 -3.29 14.06
CA ILE A 19 -7.46 -2.70 13.39
C ILE A 19 -6.25 -2.89 14.31
N GLN A 20 -5.31 -3.71 13.88
CA GLN A 20 -4.07 -3.99 14.62
C GLN A 20 -2.95 -3.02 14.24
N ARG A 21 -2.82 -2.68 12.96
CA ARG A 21 -1.82 -1.75 12.44
C ARG A 21 -2.38 -0.99 11.24
N LEU A 22 -1.89 0.23 11.05
CA LEU A 22 -2.16 1.07 9.86
C LEU A 22 -0.85 1.45 9.20
N PHE A 23 -0.82 1.45 7.88
CA PHE A 23 0.34 1.84 7.09
C PHE A 23 -0.05 2.70 5.92
N ILE A 24 0.77 3.68 5.63
CA ILE A 24 0.79 4.36 4.33
C ILE A 24 2.17 4.22 3.69
N TYR A 25 2.21 4.34 2.39
CA TYR A 25 3.42 4.27 1.57
C TYR A 25 3.48 5.50 0.69
N PRO A 26 3.85 6.68 1.22
CA PRO A 26 3.72 7.94 0.49
C PRO A 26 4.34 7.90 -0.90
N VAL A 27 5.53 7.34 -1.03
CA VAL A 27 6.22 7.17 -2.31
C VAL A 27 6.07 5.72 -2.78
N LYS A 28 5.50 5.52 -3.98
CA LYS A 28 5.39 4.18 -4.59
C LYS A 28 6.73 3.46 -4.54
N SER A 29 6.72 2.19 -4.10
CA SER A 29 7.90 1.34 -3.95
C SER A 29 8.94 1.75 -2.88
N CYS A 30 8.80 2.87 -2.19
CA CYS A 30 9.62 3.18 -1.00
C CYS A 30 9.06 2.50 0.26
N ALA A 31 9.78 2.59 1.38
CA ALA A 31 9.32 2.06 2.67
C ALA A 31 7.99 2.68 3.11
N GLY A 32 7.25 1.96 3.93
CA GLY A 32 6.01 2.46 4.54
C GLY A 32 6.26 3.23 5.82
N ILE A 33 5.23 3.94 6.26
CA ILE A 33 5.12 4.58 7.57
C ILE A 33 4.00 3.87 8.31
N GLU A 34 4.30 3.38 9.50
CA GLU A 34 3.28 2.87 10.42
C GLU A 34 2.66 4.03 11.18
N LEU A 35 1.33 4.06 11.26
CA LEU A 35 0.56 5.13 11.85
C LEU A 35 -0.33 4.58 12.98
N THR A 36 -0.63 5.42 13.98
CA THR A 36 -1.65 5.14 14.99
C THR A 36 -3.05 5.53 14.51
N GLU A 37 -3.13 6.49 13.62
CA GLU A 37 -4.37 6.95 12.98
C GLU A 37 -4.08 7.52 11.60
N SER A 38 -5.09 7.51 10.72
CA SER A 38 -5.04 8.11 9.38
C SER A 38 -6.41 8.58 8.94
N PRO A 39 -6.54 9.79 8.36
CA PRO A 39 -7.74 10.18 7.64
C PRO A 39 -7.98 9.22 6.46
N LEU A 40 -9.26 8.98 6.16
CA LEU A 40 -9.71 8.23 5.01
C LEU A 40 -10.26 9.20 3.97
N CYS A 41 -9.59 9.31 2.84
CA CYS A 41 -10.00 10.15 1.73
C CYS A 41 -10.51 9.32 0.55
N GLU A 42 -10.90 9.96 -0.54
CA GLU A 42 -11.38 9.28 -1.76
C GLU A 42 -10.34 8.34 -2.39
N PHE A 43 -9.05 8.55 -2.10
CA PHE A 43 -7.94 7.73 -2.60
C PHE A 43 -7.51 6.62 -1.61
N GLY A 44 -8.25 6.36 -0.55
CA GLY A 44 -7.88 5.48 0.54
C GLY A 44 -7.31 6.23 1.74
N LEU A 45 -6.27 5.70 2.41
CA LEU A 45 -5.60 6.42 3.49
C LEU A 45 -4.84 7.64 2.94
N ASP A 46 -4.95 8.76 3.66
CA ASP A 46 -4.36 10.02 3.22
C ASP A 46 -2.86 9.89 2.94
N LEU A 47 -2.40 10.54 1.86
CA LEU A 47 -1.02 10.52 1.34
C LEU A 47 -0.48 9.14 0.91
N ASP A 48 -1.32 8.10 0.86
CA ASP A 48 -0.88 6.78 0.40
C ASP A 48 -0.63 6.76 -1.11
N ARG A 49 0.61 6.45 -1.53
CA ARG A 49 1.08 6.41 -2.94
C ARG A 49 0.80 7.72 -3.71
N ALA A 50 0.87 8.86 -3.02
CA ALA A 50 0.70 10.17 -3.64
C ALA A 50 1.92 10.60 -4.47
N TRP A 51 3.07 9.98 -4.26
CA TRP A 51 4.30 10.21 -5.03
C TRP A 51 4.82 8.94 -5.68
N MET A 52 5.56 9.14 -6.77
CA MET A 52 6.15 8.07 -7.55
C MET A 52 7.48 8.51 -8.14
N VAL A 53 8.38 7.56 -8.40
CA VAL A 53 9.61 7.80 -9.14
C VAL A 53 9.46 7.28 -10.56
N VAL A 54 9.86 8.08 -11.52
CA VAL A 54 9.80 7.76 -12.95
C VAL A 54 11.16 7.95 -13.61
N ASP A 55 11.35 7.29 -14.74
CA ASP A 55 12.49 7.52 -15.63
C ASP A 55 12.30 8.75 -16.54
N ALA A 56 13.23 8.94 -17.49
CA ALA A 56 13.21 10.06 -18.43
C ALA A 56 12.04 9.98 -19.45
N HIS A 57 11.37 8.82 -19.57
CA HIS A 57 10.21 8.61 -20.46
C HIS A 57 8.89 8.79 -19.71
N GLY A 58 8.93 8.97 -18.38
CA GLY A 58 7.75 9.03 -17.53
C GLY A 58 7.26 7.65 -17.06
N ASP A 59 8.01 6.59 -17.32
CA ASP A 59 7.67 5.24 -16.89
C ASP A 59 8.07 5.03 -15.42
N PHE A 60 7.18 4.41 -14.64
CA PHE A 60 7.39 4.23 -13.21
C PHE A 60 8.49 3.21 -12.88
N ILE A 61 9.29 3.54 -11.86
CA ILE A 61 10.33 2.67 -11.32
C ILE A 61 9.82 1.97 -10.06
N THR A 62 10.12 0.68 -9.91
CA THR A 62 9.67 -0.11 -8.77
C THR A 62 10.79 -0.88 -8.07
N GLN A 63 10.48 -1.43 -6.88
CA GLN A 63 11.39 -2.34 -6.17
C GLN A 63 11.77 -3.57 -7.00
N ARG A 64 10.99 -3.95 -8.01
CA ARG A 64 11.30 -5.11 -8.89
C ARG A 64 12.58 -4.88 -9.68
N GLU A 65 12.74 -3.68 -10.19
CA GLU A 65 13.91 -3.25 -10.97
C GLU A 65 15.00 -2.64 -10.07
N GLN A 66 14.57 -1.94 -9.01
CA GLN A 66 15.41 -1.21 -8.08
C GLN A 66 15.10 -1.58 -6.62
N PRO A 67 15.54 -2.76 -6.13
CA PRO A 67 15.24 -3.21 -4.77
C PRO A 67 15.64 -2.21 -3.68
N ARG A 68 16.66 -1.39 -3.94
CA ARG A 68 17.14 -0.33 -3.03
C ARG A 68 16.08 0.72 -2.70
N MET A 69 15.01 0.84 -3.49
CA MET A 69 13.88 1.72 -3.14
C MET A 69 13.27 1.35 -1.77
N ALA A 70 13.34 0.07 -1.37
CA ALA A 70 12.88 -0.37 -0.05
C ALA A 70 13.62 0.30 1.11
N LEU A 71 14.87 0.75 0.89
CA LEU A 71 15.71 1.41 1.90
C LEU A 71 15.40 2.91 2.06
N ILE A 72 14.61 3.50 1.16
CA ILE A 72 14.19 4.90 1.25
C ILE A 72 13.04 4.98 2.25
N LYS A 73 13.29 5.65 3.38
CA LYS A 73 12.35 5.76 4.51
C LYS A 73 11.71 7.15 4.54
N PRO A 74 10.43 7.27 4.18
CA PRO A 74 9.67 8.50 4.36
C PRO A 74 9.35 8.74 5.84
N GLN A 75 9.31 10.01 6.22
CA GLN A 75 8.80 10.48 7.50
C GLN A 75 7.95 11.73 7.23
N LEU A 76 6.71 11.73 7.68
CA LEU A 76 5.83 12.90 7.55
C LEU A 76 5.97 13.83 8.75
N LYS A 77 5.94 15.11 8.47
CA LYS A 77 5.70 16.21 9.38
C LYS A 77 4.56 17.07 8.84
N ALA A 78 4.13 18.09 9.59
CA ALA A 78 2.93 18.87 9.26
C ALA A 78 2.83 19.29 7.78
N ASN A 79 3.93 19.81 7.18
CA ASN A 79 3.92 20.34 5.82
C ASN A 79 5.07 19.78 4.95
N GLU A 80 5.79 18.80 5.45
CA GLU A 80 6.92 18.21 4.70
C GLU A 80 7.00 16.70 4.85
N MET A 81 7.45 16.06 3.79
CA MET A 81 7.93 14.69 3.80
C MET A 81 9.45 14.70 3.78
N ILE A 82 10.07 13.99 4.72
CA ILE A 82 11.52 13.83 4.78
C ILE A 82 11.85 12.41 4.31
N LEU A 83 12.65 12.30 3.25
CA LEU A 83 13.16 11.03 2.76
C LEU A 83 14.59 10.80 3.26
N ARG A 84 14.84 9.63 3.81
CA ARG A 84 16.16 9.20 4.29
C ARG A 84 16.55 7.89 3.60
N ALA A 85 17.81 7.81 3.20
CA ALA A 85 18.37 6.59 2.62
C ALA A 85 19.84 6.42 3.09
N PRO A 86 20.36 5.18 3.13
CA PRO A 86 21.74 4.92 3.57
C PRO A 86 22.77 5.72 2.74
N GLY A 87 23.65 6.44 3.43
CA GLY A 87 24.71 7.22 2.78
C GLY A 87 24.27 8.54 2.12
N MET A 88 22.98 8.89 2.21
CA MET A 88 22.44 10.12 1.62
C MET A 88 22.12 11.17 2.69
N LEU A 89 22.25 12.44 2.35
CA LEU A 89 21.63 13.52 3.11
C LEU A 89 20.12 13.40 3.02
N ALA A 90 19.41 13.83 4.06
CA ALA A 90 17.94 13.82 4.03
C ALA A 90 17.42 14.76 2.94
N LEU A 91 16.44 14.28 2.16
CA LEU A 91 15.70 15.09 1.21
C LEU A 91 14.43 15.61 1.89
N HIS A 92 14.25 16.91 1.89
CA HIS A 92 13.05 17.58 2.40
C HIS A 92 12.16 17.94 1.22
N VAL A 93 10.92 17.44 1.21
CA VAL A 93 9.92 17.67 0.18
C VAL A 93 8.72 18.34 0.84
N ASN A 94 8.40 19.57 0.42
CA ASN A 94 7.16 20.20 0.84
C ASN A 94 5.98 19.45 0.21
N ILE A 95 5.00 19.07 1.03
CA ILE A 95 3.85 18.25 0.60
C ILE A 95 3.01 18.99 -0.45
N ASP A 96 2.87 20.31 -0.32
CA ASP A 96 2.02 21.12 -1.20
C ASP A 96 2.76 21.75 -2.37
N ALA A 97 4.10 21.64 -2.42
CA ALA A 97 4.87 22.19 -3.52
C ALA A 97 4.81 21.30 -4.76
N VAL A 98 4.71 21.95 -5.91
CA VAL A 98 4.81 21.35 -7.23
C VAL A 98 5.60 22.31 -8.12
N GLU A 99 6.40 21.78 -9.08
CA GLU A 99 7.16 22.66 -9.97
C GLU A 99 6.51 22.76 -11.35
N ALA A 100 6.31 21.64 -12.04
CA ALA A 100 5.79 21.64 -13.39
C ALA A 100 4.81 20.50 -13.63
N PRO A 101 3.76 20.70 -14.44
CA PRO A 101 2.91 19.60 -14.90
C PRO A 101 3.72 18.53 -15.63
N ALA A 102 3.39 17.28 -15.39
CA ALA A 102 4.00 16.12 -16.02
C ALA A 102 2.93 15.10 -16.44
N GLN A 103 3.23 14.30 -17.46
CA GLN A 103 2.45 13.11 -17.81
C GLN A 103 3.33 11.89 -17.56
N VAL A 104 2.78 10.91 -16.84
CA VAL A 104 3.53 9.71 -16.46
C VAL A 104 2.70 8.46 -16.74
N THR A 105 3.37 7.32 -16.80
CA THR A 105 2.73 6.02 -17.04
C THR A 105 2.71 5.20 -15.75
N VAL A 106 1.54 4.63 -15.43
CA VAL A 106 1.36 3.63 -14.38
C VAL A 106 0.67 2.42 -15.00
N TRP A 107 1.40 1.35 -15.25
CA TRP A 107 0.93 0.20 -16.02
C TRP A 107 0.48 0.63 -17.43
N ASN A 108 -0.82 0.58 -17.70
CA ASN A 108 -1.39 0.98 -18.99
C ASN A 108 -2.06 2.36 -18.93
N ASP A 109 -2.00 3.03 -17.78
CA ASP A 109 -2.67 4.31 -17.57
C ASP A 109 -1.70 5.45 -17.78
N THR A 110 -2.09 6.46 -18.58
CA THR A 110 -1.42 7.75 -18.62
C THR A 110 -2.04 8.64 -17.55
N VAL A 111 -1.21 9.17 -16.66
CA VAL A 111 -1.64 9.87 -15.45
C VAL A 111 -1.05 11.27 -15.41
N SER A 112 -1.89 12.28 -15.15
CA SER A 112 -1.43 13.63 -14.87
C SER A 112 -0.74 13.67 -13.51
N ALA A 113 0.38 14.36 -13.46
CA ALA A 113 1.21 14.49 -12.28
C ALA A 113 1.92 15.85 -12.26
N TYR A 114 2.60 16.14 -11.16
CA TYR A 114 3.48 17.29 -11.03
C TYR A 114 4.89 16.84 -10.72
N ASP A 115 5.85 17.41 -11.43
CA ASP A 115 7.27 17.21 -11.14
C ASP A 115 7.66 17.87 -9.81
N MET A 116 8.47 17.18 -9.02
CA MET A 116 8.91 17.65 -7.69
C MET A 116 10.30 18.33 -7.74
N GLY A 117 10.79 18.63 -8.94
CA GLY A 117 11.96 19.42 -9.17
C GLY A 117 13.29 18.70 -9.19
N ASN A 118 14.31 19.48 -9.55
CA ASN A 118 15.65 18.93 -9.84
C ASN A 118 16.38 18.40 -8.59
N VAL A 119 16.12 18.94 -7.40
CA VAL A 119 16.75 18.47 -6.16
C VAL A 119 16.28 17.06 -5.84
N ALA A 120 14.96 16.81 -5.91
CA ALA A 120 14.40 15.47 -5.73
C ALA A 120 14.88 14.51 -6.83
N ALA A 121 14.87 14.95 -8.08
CA ALA A 121 15.35 14.17 -9.22
C ALA A 121 16.81 13.72 -9.04
N GLN A 122 17.71 14.64 -8.67
CA GLN A 122 19.12 14.33 -8.44
C GLN A 122 19.29 13.37 -7.27
N TRP A 123 18.58 13.58 -6.16
CA TRP A 123 18.66 12.74 -4.97
C TRP A 123 18.30 11.28 -5.27
N PHE A 124 17.19 11.04 -6.00
CA PHE A 124 16.79 9.69 -6.40
C PHE A 124 17.77 9.08 -7.41
N THR A 125 18.23 9.87 -8.37
CA THR A 125 19.22 9.43 -9.35
C THR A 125 20.51 9.00 -8.63
N ASP A 126 21.03 9.82 -7.72
CA ASP A 126 22.28 9.52 -6.98
C ASP A 126 22.12 8.24 -6.16
N PHE A 127 21.04 8.12 -5.37
CA PHE A 127 20.86 6.96 -4.50
C PHE A 127 20.65 5.65 -5.27
N LEU A 128 19.76 5.66 -6.29
CA LEU A 128 19.40 4.45 -7.03
C LEU A 128 20.40 4.06 -8.10
N SER A 129 21.34 4.94 -8.42
CA SER A 129 22.45 4.67 -9.35
C SER A 129 23.68 4.07 -8.71
N LEU A 130 23.71 3.98 -7.37
CA LEU A 130 24.85 3.39 -6.68
C LEU A 130 24.97 1.90 -6.99
N THR A 131 26.15 1.48 -7.40
CA THR A 131 26.55 0.08 -7.51
C THR A 131 26.72 -0.54 -6.10
N ASP A 132 26.89 -1.86 -6.02
CA ASP A 132 27.18 -2.56 -4.76
C ASP A 132 28.46 -2.05 -4.09
N ALA A 133 29.39 -1.48 -4.86
CA ALA A 133 30.60 -0.82 -4.36
C ALA A 133 30.34 0.61 -3.81
N GLY A 134 29.09 1.09 -3.83
CA GLY A 134 28.72 2.45 -3.39
C GLY A 134 29.19 3.58 -4.32
N LEU A 135 29.53 3.25 -5.57
CA LEU A 135 29.95 4.22 -6.58
C LEU A 135 28.81 4.43 -7.60
N PRO A 136 28.64 5.65 -8.13
CA PRO A 136 27.67 5.92 -9.19
C PRO A 136 27.93 5.06 -10.44
N ALA A 137 26.90 4.48 -11.01
CA ALA A 137 27.01 3.79 -12.29
C ALA A 137 27.27 4.80 -13.42
N ALA A 138 28.16 4.45 -14.36
CA ALA A 138 28.60 5.36 -15.42
C ALA A 138 27.47 5.86 -16.35
N ASN A 139 26.37 5.07 -16.48
CA ASN A 139 25.21 5.36 -17.32
C ASN A 139 23.91 5.29 -16.49
N ALA A 140 23.90 5.92 -15.34
CA ALA A 140 22.75 5.96 -14.47
C ALA A 140 21.54 6.58 -15.18
N PRO A 141 20.35 5.96 -15.13
CA PRO A 141 19.14 6.58 -15.67
C PRO A 141 18.84 7.85 -14.88
N LYS A 142 18.46 8.91 -15.58
CA LYS A 142 17.93 10.12 -14.93
C LYS A 142 16.54 9.80 -14.39
N LEU A 143 16.37 9.97 -13.09
CA LEU A 143 15.11 9.72 -12.42
C LEU A 143 14.47 11.04 -12.00
N ARG A 144 13.15 11.05 -11.92
CA ARG A 144 12.37 12.17 -11.42
C ARG A 144 11.35 11.68 -10.39
N MET A 145 11.12 12.48 -9.38
CA MET A 145 10.00 12.28 -8.45
C MET A 145 8.81 13.10 -8.93
N VAL A 146 7.64 12.48 -8.95
CA VAL A 146 6.39 13.13 -9.33
C VAL A 146 5.35 12.96 -8.23
N ARG A 147 4.44 13.95 -8.12
CA ARG A 147 3.24 13.92 -7.28
C ARG A 147 2.02 13.71 -8.15
N PHE A 148 1.09 12.87 -7.71
CA PHE A 148 -0.19 12.67 -8.37
C PHE A 148 -0.97 13.98 -8.43
N ASP A 149 -1.56 14.27 -9.58
CA ASP A 149 -2.46 15.41 -9.73
C ASP A 149 -3.83 15.05 -9.11
N PRO A 150 -4.25 15.69 -8.01
CA PRO A 150 -5.50 15.35 -7.34
C PRO A 150 -6.74 15.56 -8.24
N ASP A 151 -6.65 16.40 -9.25
CA ASP A 151 -7.74 16.62 -10.21
C ASP A 151 -7.81 15.51 -11.29
N HIS A 152 -6.81 14.63 -11.36
CA HIS A 152 -6.79 13.52 -12.31
C HIS A 152 -7.64 12.35 -11.82
N LYS A 153 -8.62 11.93 -12.64
CA LYS A 153 -9.47 10.79 -12.34
C LYS A 153 -8.81 9.49 -12.80
N ARG A 154 -8.27 8.71 -11.85
CA ARG A 154 -7.79 7.34 -12.07
C ARG A 154 -8.61 6.37 -11.22
N LEU A 155 -9.38 5.50 -11.89
CA LEU A 155 -10.31 4.58 -11.24
C LEU A 155 -9.70 3.19 -11.07
N ALA A 156 -10.07 2.54 -9.96
CA ALA A 156 -9.91 1.10 -9.80
C ALA A 156 -10.73 0.36 -10.88
N ASN A 157 -10.34 -0.87 -11.18
CA ASN A 157 -11.00 -1.66 -12.22
C ASN A 157 -12.47 -1.92 -11.88
N LEU A 158 -13.38 -1.36 -12.69
CA LEU A 158 -14.83 -1.39 -12.48
C LEU A 158 -15.45 -2.79 -12.48
N SER A 159 -14.83 -3.78 -13.15
CA SER A 159 -15.30 -5.16 -13.11
C SER A 159 -15.16 -5.77 -11.72
N TRP A 160 -14.10 -5.42 -10.99
CA TRP A 160 -13.87 -5.89 -9.63
C TRP A 160 -14.66 -5.10 -8.59
N THR A 161 -14.87 -3.80 -8.81
CA THR A 161 -15.64 -2.95 -7.91
C THR A 161 -17.15 -3.04 -8.16
N LYS A 162 -17.60 -3.93 -9.09
CA LYS A 162 -19.01 -4.09 -9.48
C LYS A 162 -19.65 -2.76 -9.93
N GLY A 163 -18.86 -1.93 -10.64
CA GLY A 163 -19.32 -0.64 -11.16
C GLY A 163 -19.21 0.52 -10.19
N VAL A 164 -18.71 0.30 -8.96
CA VAL A 164 -18.45 1.40 -8.02
C VAL A 164 -17.20 2.14 -8.45
N GLU A 165 -17.31 3.44 -8.64
CA GLU A 165 -16.16 4.30 -8.90
C GLU A 165 -15.35 4.48 -7.63
N ALA A 166 -14.14 3.97 -7.59
CA ALA A 166 -13.19 4.15 -6.50
C ALA A 166 -11.91 4.75 -7.07
N MET A 167 -11.52 5.88 -6.53
CA MET A 167 -10.32 6.60 -6.95
C MET A 167 -9.07 5.91 -6.44
N THR A 168 -7.99 6.00 -7.20
CA THR A 168 -6.67 5.54 -6.77
C THR A 168 -5.60 6.48 -7.31
N GLN A 169 -4.52 6.66 -6.55
CA GLN A 169 -3.38 7.46 -7.00
C GLN A 169 -2.36 6.56 -7.74
N PHE A 170 -1.10 6.55 -7.31
CA PHE A 170 -0.07 5.69 -7.89
C PHE A 170 -0.09 4.25 -7.35
N ALA A 171 -1.13 3.82 -6.62
CA ALA A 171 -1.30 2.43 -6.26
C ALA A 171 -1.43 1.54 -7.51
N ASP A 172 -1.16 0.23 -7.37
CA ASP A 172 -1.13 -0.66 -8.55
C ASP A 172 -2.51 -0.81 -9.21
N GLY A 173 -3.60 -0.78 -8.45
CA GLY A 173 -4.92 -0.87 -9.05
C GLY A 173 -6.08 -0.63 -8.10
N PHE A 174 -5.83 -0.55 -6.79
CA PHE A 174 -6.85 -0.32 -5.78
C PHE A 174 -6.30 0.59 -4.68
N PRO A 175 -7.16 1.40 -4.02
CA PRO A 175 -6.71 2.36 -3.02
C PRO A 175 -6.15 1.72 -1.75
N MET A 176 -6.61 0.53 -1.37
CA MET A 176 -6.20 -0.10 -0.12
C MET A 176 -5.96 -1.60 -0.26
N LEU A 177 -5.08 -2.11 0.59
CA LEU A 177 -4.83 -3.53 0.80
C LEU A 177 -5.07 -3.87 2.27
N ILE A 178 -5.90 -4.88 2.51
CA ILE A 178 -6.21 -5.42 3.84
C ILE A 178 -5.57 -6.78 4.00
N LEU A 179 -5.00 -7.04 5.18
CA LEU A 179 -4.34 -8.28 5.51
C LEU A 179 -4.56 -8.62 6.98
N SER A 180 -4.68 -9.91 7.34
CA SER A 180 -4.81 -10.31 8.73
C SER A 180 -3.47 -10.74 9.35
N THR A 181 -3.35 -10.59 10.66
CA THR A 181 -2.20 -11.11 11.42
C THR A 181 -2.13 -12.62 11.34
N ALA A 182 -3.28 -13.31 11.41
CA ALA A 182 -3.35 -14.76 11.34
C ALA A 182 -2.84 -15.31 9.99
N SER A 183 -3.10 -14.61 8.88
CA SER A 183 -2.56 -14.98 7.56
C SER A 183 -1.03 -14.88 7.53
N LEU A 184 -0.46 -13.83 8.13
CA LEU A 184 0.99 -13.70 8.24
C LEU A 184 1.60 -14.80 9.13
N ASP A 185 0.96 -15.10 10.26
CA ASP A 185 1.40 -16.15 11.18
C ASP A 185 1.38 -17.53 10.51
N ALA A 186 0.35 -17.83 9.71
CA ALA A 186 0.26 -19.05 8.93
C ALA A 186 1.37 -19.16 7.88
N LEU A 187 1.68 -18.08 7.18
CA LEU A 187 2.80 -18.01 6.24
C LEU A 187 4.13 -18.21 6.97
N ASN A 188 4.35 -17.51 8.08
CA ASN A 188 5.59 -17.61 8.86
C ASN A 188 5.80 -19.01 9.43
N SER A 189 4.73 -19.68 9.87
CA SER A 189 4.78 -21.07 10.30
C SER A 189 5.28 -22.00 9.17
N LYS A 190 4.83 -21.79 7.93
CA LYS A 190 5.27 -22.55 6.77
C LYS A 190 6.71 -22.21 6.36
N LEU A 191 7.11 -20.94 6.42
CA LEU A 191 8.50 -20.53 6.18
C LEU A 191 9.45 -21.20 7.17
N VAL A 192 9.14 -21.18 8.47
CA VAL A 192 9.95 -21.85 9.50
C VAL A 192 10.02 -23.36 9.29
N ALA A 193 8.89 -24.00 8.96
CA ALA A 193 8.86 -25.44 8.64
C ALA A 193 9.72 -25.80 7.42
N ALA A 194 9.92 -24.86 6.50
CA ALA A 194 10.81 -25.01 5.34
C ALA A 194 12.26 -24.54 5.61
N GLY A 195 12.62 -24.24 6.89
CA GLY A 195 13.95 -23.79 7.27
C GLY A 195 14.27 -22.35 6.85
N GLN A 196 13.24 -21.54 6.56
CA GLN A 196 13.38 -20.13 6.19
C GLN A 196 13.11 -19.22 7.38
N ALA A 197 13.65 -18.00 7.33
CA ALA A 197 13.35 -16.98 8.34
C ALA A 197 11.91 -16.46 8.22
N GLN A 198 11.33 -16.07 9.37
CA GLN A 198 10.06 -15.34 9.39
C GLN A 198 10.21 -13.98 8.69
N VAL A 199 9.08 -13.48 8.16
CA VAL A 199 9.01 -12.19 7.48
C VAL A 199 8.01 -11.27 8.16
N GLY A 200 8.25 -9.97 8.04
CA GLY A 200 7.32 -8.95 8.52
C GLY A 200 6.20 -8.66 7.52
N ILE A 201 5.12 -8.10 8.04
CA ILE A 201 3.92 -7.77 7.25
C ILE A 201 4.17 -6.67 6.23
N GLU A 202 5.15 -5.81 6.48
CA GLU A 202 5.56 -4.70 5.63
C GLU A 202 6.05 -5.15 4.23
N ARG A 203 6.48 -6.43 4.08
CA ARG A 203 6.82 -7.01 2.76
C ARG A 203 5.61 -7.04 1.81
N PHE A 204 4.42 -7.18 2.37
CA PHE A 204 3.16 -7.24 1.62
C PHE A 204 2.54 -5.87 1.39
N ARG A 205 3.01 -4.84 2.09
CA ARG A 205 2.62 -3.44 1.95
C ARG A 205 1.11 -3.20 2.15
N PRO A 206 0.48 -3.78 3.21
CA PRO A 206 -0.92 -3.52 3.50
C PRO A 206 -1.12 -2.09 4.02
N ASN A 207 -2.34 -1.58 3.82
CA ASN A 207 -2.77 -0.33 4.45
C ASN A 207 -3.41 -0.58 5.82
N ILE A 208 -4.23 -1.63 5.92
CA ILE A 208 -4.93 -2.00 7.15
C ILE A 208 -4.58 -3.45 7.48
N VAL A 209 -4.06 -3.66 8.68
CA VAL A 209 -3.83 -5.00 9.24
C VAL A 209 -4.87 -5.23 10.32
N ILE A 210 -5.63 -6.33 10.20
CA ILE A 210 -6.67 -6.71 11.15
C ILE A 210 -6.25 -7.94 11.94
N SER A 211 -6.70 -8.01 13.19
CA SER A 211 -6.56 -9.17 14.07
C SER A 211 -7.92 -9.69 14.51
N GLY A 212 -7.98 -10.95 14.96
CA GLY A 212 -9.23 -11.59 15.39
C GLY A 212 -9.88 -12.48 14.32
N LEU A 213 -9.22 -12.70 13.19
CA LEU A 213 -9.65 -13.63 12.15
C LEU A 213 -8.85 -14.93 12.20
N GLU A 214 -9.40 -15.99 11.60
CA GLU A 214 -8.62 -17.16 11.20
C GLU A 214 -7.76 -16.83 9.96
N ALA A 215 -6.75 -17.67 9.71
CA ALA A 215 -5.84 -17.45 8.58
C ALA A 215 -6.58 -17.48 7.24
N HIS A 216 -6.43 -16.41 6.48
CA HIS A 216 -7.03 -16.21 5.14
C HIS A 216 -8.54 -16.00 5.12
N ASP A 217 -9.17 -15.71 6.28
CA ASP A 217 -10.60 -15.37 6.31
C ASP A 217 -10.88 -14.07 5.56
N GLU A 218 -9.90 -13.13 5.52
CA GLU A 218 -10.05 -11.92 4.72
C GLU A 218 -10.38 -12.18 3.24
N ASP A 219 -10.01 -13.34 2.70
CA ASP A 219 -10.31 -13.72 1.30
C ASP A 219 -11.78 -14.00 1.06
N ARG A 220 -12.51 -14.34 2.13
CA ARG A 220 -13.92 -14.74 2.10
C ARG A 220 -14.87 -13.62 2.53
N LEU A 221 -14.32 -12.54 3.11
CA LEU A 221 -15.13 -11.39 3.48
C LEU A 221 -15.59 -10.60 2.26
N SER A 222 -16.82 -10.10 2.30
CA SER A 222 -17.37 -9.19 1.29
C SER A 222 -17.11 -7.74 1.64
N GLU A 223 -17.30 -7.42 2.93
CA GLU A 223 -17.28 -6.05 3.43
C GLU A 223 -16.77 -6.02 4.87
N LEU A 224 -16.28 -4.86 5.26
CA LEU A 224 -15.93 -4.54 6.63
C LEU A 224 -16.63 -3.25 7.04
N THR A 225 -17.15 -3.23 8.26
CA THR A 225 -17.70 -2.05 8.91
C THR A 225 -16.83 -1.67 10.09
N ILE A 226 -16.40 -0.41 10.15
CA ILE A 226 -15.51 0.13 11.19
C ILE A 226 -16.24 1.29 11.84
N ALA A 227 -16.54 1.17 13.14
CA ALA A 227 -17.10 2.26 13.89
C ALA A 227 -16.04 3.32 14.19
N THR A 228 -16.30 4.58 13.84
CA THR A 228 -15.44 5.73 14.15
C THR A 228 -16.21 6.75 15.00
N ASP A 229 -15.50 7.76 15.49
CA ASP A 229 -16.12 8.83 16.28
C ASP A 229 -17.11 9.67 15.47
N ALA A 230 -16.93 9.74 14.15
CA ALA A 230 -17.75 10.58 13.26
C ALA A 230 -18.90 9.80 12.60
N CYS A 231 -18.63 8.62 12.08
CA CYS A 231 -19.59 7.78 11.34
C CYS A 231 -19.09 6.34 11.24
N ALA A 232 -19.92 5.44 10.72
CA ALA A 232 -19.43 4.12 10.30
C ALA A 232 -18.70 4.24 8.96
N VAL A 233 -17.55 3.57 8.86
CA VAL A 233 -16.81 3.40 7.59
C VAL A 233 -17.16 2.03 7.03
N GLN A 234 -17.52 1.97 5.75
CA GLN A 234 -17.74 0.72 5.03
C GLN A 234 -16.67 0.53 3.95
N LEU A 235 -16.03 -0.63 3.99
CA LEU A 235 -15.01 -1.04 3.02
C LEU A 235 -15.46 -2.31 2.31
N ASP A 236 -15.50 -2.30 0.97
CA ASP A 236 -15.74 -3.52 0.19
C ASP A 236 -14.39 -4.22 -0.10
N LEU A 237 -14.30 -5.52 0.18
CA LEU A 237 -13.18 -6.36 -0.20
C LEU A 237 -13.44 -6.92 -1.61
N VAL A 238 -12.83 -6.30 -2.60
CA VAL A 238 -13.25 -6.49 -4.00
C VAL A 238 -12.43 -7.52 -4.76
N LYS A 239 -11.12 -7.64 -4.47
CA LYS A 239 -10.23 -8.50 -5.27
C LYS A 239 -9.12 -9.11 -4.42
N PRO A 240 -8.87 -10.45 -4.51
CA PRO A 240 -7.64 -11.02 -3.98
C PRO A 240 -6.42 -10.28 -4.55
N CYS A 241 -5.43 -10.00 -3.73
CA CYS A 241 -4.23 -9.28 -4.17
C CYS A 241 -3.21 -10.26 -4.78
N PRO A 242 -3.06 -10.30 -6.12
CA PRO A 242 -2.00 -11.10 -6.74
C PRO A 242 -0.63 -10.59 -6.33
N ARG A 243 0.29 -11.48 -6.02
CA ARG A 243 1.61 -11.10 -5.52
C ARG A 243 2.67 -11.19 -6.63
N CYS A 244 3.34 -10.06 -6.80
CA CYS A 244 4.56 -9.95 -7.58
C CYS A 244 5.79 -10.33 -6.73
N PRO A 245 7.03 -10.29 -7.26
CA PRO A 245 8.23 -10.61 -6.47
C PRO A 245 8.58 -9.63 -5.32
N ILE A 246 7.90 -8.51 -5.16
CA ILE A 246 8.22 -7.52 -4.11
C ILE A 246 8.26 -8.13 -2.69
N PRO A 247 7.36 -9.05 -2.26
CA PRO A 247 7.46 -9.69 -0.95
C PRO A 247 8.75 -10.48 -0.71
N ASN A 248 9.46 -10.85 -1.75
CA ASN A 248 10.75 -11.52 -1.67
C ASN A 248 11.89 -10.57 -1.25
N ILE A 249 11.69 -9.27 -1.37
CA ILE A 249 12.70 -8.26 -1.04
C ILE A 249 12.63 -7.95 0.46
N ASP A 250 13.77 -8.08 1.14
CA ASP A 250 13.88 -7.67 2.53
C ASP A 250 13.93 -6.12 2.61
N PRO A 251 12.96 -5.47 3.28
CA PRO A 251 12.89 -4.02 3.32
C PRO A 251 14.01 -3.37 4.15
N ALA A 252 14.75 -4.14 4.96
CA ALA A 252 15.87 -3.63 5.74
C ALA A 252 17.19 -3.68 4.98
N THR A 253 17.35 -4.62 4.04
CA THR A 253 18.61 -4.86 3.34
C THR A 253 18.53 -4.70 1.82
N ALA A 254 17.32 -4.64 1.25
CA ALA A 254 17.04 -4.71 -0.18
C ALA A 254 17.48 -6.04 -0.86
N ILE A 255 17.86 -7.04 -0.07
CA ILE A 255 18.22 -8.37 -0.60
C ILE A 255 16.95 -9.15 -0.94
N SER A 256 16.93 -9.75 -2.12
CA SER A 256 15.80 -10.58 -2.58
C SER A 256 16.09 -12.05 -2.33
N SER A 257 15.06 -12.78 -1.84
CA SER A 257 15.06 -14.24 -1.70
C SER A 257 13.71 -14.79 -2.17
N PRO A 258 13.63 -15.83 -3.00
CA PRO A 258 12.37 -16.35 -3.53
C PRO A 258 11.48 -17.01 -2.46
N ALA A 259 12.00 -17.22 -1.25
CA ALA A 259 11.37 -18.05 -0.22
C ALA A 259 9.90 -17.73 0.05
N VAL A 260 9.53 -16.43 0.06
CA VAL A 260 8.14 -16.01 0.34
C VAL A 260 7.21 -16.47 -0.80
N ASN A 261 7.56 -16.15 -2.05
CA ASN A 261 6.73 -16.54 -3.19
C ASN A 261 6.71 -18.05 -3.39
N ASP A 262 7.83 -18.75 -3.17
CA ASP A 262 7.90 -20.22 -3.26
C ASP A 262 6.94 -20.89 -2.27
N ILE A 263 6.90 -20.44 -1.03
CA ILE A 263 5.94 -20.95 -0.04
C ILE A 263 4.50 -20.59 -0.43
N LEU A 264 4.21 -19.35 -0.82
CA LEU A 264 2.87 -18.94 -1.26
C LEU A 264 2.39 -19.77 -2.46
N GLN A 265 3.28 -20.11 -3.39
CA GLN A 265 2.99 -20.95 -4.56
C GLN A 265 2.45 -22.34 -4.17
N THR A 266 2.80 -22.86 -2.99
CA THR A 266 2.35 -24.19 -2.56
C THR A 266 0.89 -24.26 -2.12
N TYR A 267 0.25 -23.09 -1.77
CA TYR A 267 -1.09 -23.14 -1.19
C TYR A 267 -1.96 -21.89 -1.43
N ARG A 268 -1.44 -20.85 -2.12
CA ARG A 268 -2.14 -19.58 -2.29
C ARG A 268 -2.49 -19.26 -3.74
N GLN A 269 -2.59 -20.24 -4.60
CA GLN A 269 -3.09 -20.04 -5.97
C GLN A 269 -4.60 -19.77 -5.93
N ASP A 270 -5.05 -18.73 -6.64
CA ASP A 270 -6.45 -18.29 -6.64
C ASP A 270 -7.01 -18.23 -8.06
N ALA A 271 -8.03 -19.05 -8.33
CA ALA A 271 -8.67 -19.15 -9.63
C ALA A 271 -9.32 -17.82 -10.06
N ARG A 272 -9.80 -17.00 -9.10
CA ARG A 272 -10.42 -15.68 -9.36
C ARG A 272 -9.47 -14.73 -10.08
N VAL A 273 -8.17 -14.92 -9.94
CA VAL A 273 -7.11 -14.11 -10.57
C VAL A 273 -6.21 -14.95 -11.49
N GLY A 274 -6.80 -15.93 -12.18
CA GLY A 274 -6.10 -16.74 -13.18
C GLY A 274 -5.04 -17.66 -12.62
N GLY A 275 -5.19 -18.15 -11.39
CA GLY A 275 -4.23 -19.04 -10.72
C GLY A 275 -2.99 -18.33 -10.16
N SER A 276 -2.96 -17.02 -10.16
CA SER A 276 -1.87 -16.26 -9.53
C SER A 276 -1.85 -16.49 -8.03
N ILE A 277 -0.66 -16.46 -7.43
CA ILE A 277 -0.52 -16.49 -5.96
C ILE A 277 -1.09 -15.20 -5.37
N THR A 278 -1.84 -15.31 -4.27
CA THR A 278 -2.51 -14.18 -3.62
C THR A 278 -2.14 -14.10 -2.15
N PHE A 279 -2.19 -12.89 -1.59
CA PHE A 279 -2.03 -12.66 -0.16
C PHE A 279 -2.63 -11.32 0.24
N GLY A 280 -3.74 -11.35 1.01
CA GLY A 280 -4.57 -10.19 1.35
C GLY A 280 -5.57 -9.78 0.27
N MET A 281 -6.45 -8.87 0.62
CA MET A 281 -7.56 -8.40 -0.21
C MET A 281 -7.43 -6.92 -0.53
N ASN A 282 -7.56 -6.57 -1.81
CA ASN A 282 -7.76 -5.19 -2.23
C ASN A 282 -9.14 -4.72 -1.80
N ALA A 283 -9.21 -3.50 -1.30
CA ALA A 283 -10.44 -2.91 -0.81
C ALA A 283 -10.67 -1.50 -1.36
N ILE A 284 -11.94 -1.10 -1.38
CA ILE A 284 -12.39 0.25 -1.71
C ILE A 284 -13.27 0.79 -0.59
N THR A 285 -13.32 2.11 -0.44
CA THR A 285 -14.25 2.79 0.47
C THR A 285 -15.61 2.91 -0.19
N ARG A 286 -16.66 2.51 0.53
CA ARG A 286 -18.05 2.69 0.13
C ARG A 286 -18.67 3.89 0.82
N GLU A 287 -18.45 4.00 2.12
CA GLU A 287 -19.01 5.06 2.98
C GLU A 287 -18.00 5.45 4.05
N GLY A 288 -18.17 6.63 4.60
CA GLY A 288 -17.35 7.11 5.71
C GLY A 288 -16.08 7.84 5.27
N PHE A 289 -16.10 8.48 4.09
CA PHE A 289 -15.04 9.41 3.69
C PHE A 289 -14.88 10.52 4.73
N ASP A 290 -13.67 11.04 4.88
CA ASP A 290 -13.25 12.05 5.87
C ASP A 290 -13.24 11.56 7.33
N ALA A 291 -13.64 10.31 7.60
CA ALA A 291 -13.46 9.69 8.90
C ALA A 291 -11.98 9.40 9.19
N VAL A 292 -11.64 9.29 10.48
CA VAL A 292 -10.29 8.92 10.91
C VAL A 292 -10.29 7.47 11.38
N LEU A 293 -9.53 6.63 10.70
CA LEU A 293 -9.26 5.26 11.14
C LEU A 293 -8.17 5.26 12.21
N ARG A 294 -8.33 4.45 13.26
CA ARG A 294 -7.37 4.34 14.37
C ARG A 294 -7.06 2.88 14.71
N VAL A 295 -5.85 2.62 15.10
CA VAL A 295 -5.45 1.34 15.70
C VAL A 295 -6.31 1.07 16.94
N GLY A 296 -6.79 -0.17 17.06
CA GLY A 296 -7.66 -0.63 18.16
C GLY A 296 -9.16 -0.53 17.88
N GLN A 297 -9.59 0.19 16.82
CA GLN A 297 -11.01 0.24 16.46
C GLN A 297 -11.56 -1.16 16.15
N ALA A 298 -12.81 -1.41 16.57
CA ALA A 298 -13.54 -2.62 16.25
C ALA A 298 -13.87 -2.65 14.76
N VAL A 299 -13.77 -3.84 14.19
CA VAL A 299 -14.10 -4.14 12.80
C VAL A 299 -15.08 -5.29 12.78
N GLU A 300 -16.20 -5.11 12.13
CA GLU A 300 -17.20 -6.13 11.86
C GLU A 300 -17.17 -6.48 10.38
N GLY A 301 -17.62 -7.67 10.01
CA GLY A 301 -17.62 -8.06 8.62
C GLY A 301 -18.48 -9.28 8.34
N ASN A 302 -18.84 -9.45 7.06
CA ASN A 302 -19.69 -10.52 6.61
C ASN A 302 -18.98 -11.37 5.54
N PHE A 303 -19.13 -12.68 5.64
CA PHE A 303 -18.61 -13.61 4.64
C PHE A 303 -19.44 -13.54 3.34
N LYS A 304 -18.77 -13.82 2.23
CA LYS A 304 -19.42 -14.12 0.96
C LYS A 304 -19.90 -15.56 1.01
N PHE A 305 -21.19 -15.74 0.86
CA PHE A 305 -21.80 -17.04 0.60
C PHE A 305 -22.19 -17.07 -0.89
N ASP A 306 -21.28 -17.56 -1.74
CA ASP A 306 -21.57 -17.83 -3.16
C ASP A 306 -22.09 -19.24 -3.36
#